data_14089f1048481a5f4210a86218e8e2fd
#
_entry.id   14089f1048481a5f4210a86218e8e2fd
#
_cell.length_a   1.000
_cell.length_b   1.000
_cell.length_c   1.000
_cell.angle_alpha   90.00
_cell.angle_beta   90.00
_cell.angle_gamma   90.00
#
_symmetry.space_group_name_H-M   'P 1'
#
loop_
_entity.id
_entity.type
_entity.pdbx_description
1 polymer ?
#
loop_
_entity_poly.entity_id
_entity_poly.type
_entity_poly.pdbx_seq_one_letter_code
_entity_poly.pdbx_strand_id
1 'polypeptide(L)'
;MIKLQDTIIQSDTQSILDMLKFDLAQHGVNRFHIFRNNGDNVQTNCPFHKNGQERKPSFGVNGEIDKCHCFSCGWAGTIEEMISELYGYQDEGKFGKRWLIKRFNTVEIETRPNIMEGFHGRQIDAYNRDRNDNIRSGANNSDSAGYIREQELDKYRYIHPYMYERGLTDEIIERFDIGYDREREEITFPVRDLEGRCVFVAGRSVKSKFFRLPKDTDKPLYQGYRFTDGSYKYCYITESFLNCLTCWKYDKPAMAMMGTGNKKQYEILNKLPVREYILAFDPDEAGRKATERFRKNVHGKIIKELVYTDNRDINDLQEEFLNCKIIF
;
A
#
# COMPACT_ATOMS: atom_id res chain seq x y z
N MET A 1 11.81 25.59 -2.20
CA MET A 1 11.37 24.49 -3.09
C MET A 1 12.49 23.48 -3.15
N ILE A 2 12.19 22.21 -2.88
CA ILE A 2 13.18 21.14 -2.89
C ILE A 2 13.03 20.33 -4.17
N LYS A 3 14.13 20.14 -4.90
CA LYS A 3 14.16 19.38 -6.14
C LYS A 3 14.67 17.96 -5.85
N LEU A 4 13.77 17.00 -5.85
CA LEU A 4 14.10 15.59 -5.93
C LEU A 4 14.42 15.21 -7.38
N GLN A 5 14.89 14.00 -7.65
CA GLN A 5 15.36 13.61 -9.00
C GLN A 5 14.32 13.89 -10.11
N ASP A 6 13.06 13.60 -9.87
CA ASP A 6 11.95 13.67 -10.85
C ASP A 6 10.75 14.52 -10.37
N THR A 7 10.82 15.08 -9.17
CA THR A 7 9.70 15.76 -8.51
C THR A 7 10.18 17.01 -7.79
N ILE A 8 9.43 18.10 -7.88
CA ILE A 8 9.67 19.31 -7.09
C ILE A 8 8.66 19.37 -5.95
N ILE A 9 9.16 19.47 -4.73
CA ILE A 9 8.34 19.70 -3.54
C ILE A 9 8.14 21.21 -3.39
N GLN A 10 6.89 21.65 -3.42
CA GLN A 10 6.51 23.07 -3.26
C GLN A 10 6.45 23.45 -1.78
N SER A 11 7.55 23.28 -1.08
CA SER A 11 7.70 23.70 0.32
C SER A 11 9.12 24.15 0.59
N ASP A 12 9.32 24.90 1.65
CA ASP A 12 10.64 25.28 2.13
C ASP A 12 11.19 24.22 3.09
N THR A 13 12.50 24.22 3.29
CA THR A 13 13.21 23.27 4.14
C THR A 13 12.73 23.30 5.59
N GLN A 14 12.41 24.49 6.11
CA GLN A 14 11.93 24.64 7.48
C GLN A 14 10.58 23.94 7.68
N SER A 15 9.63 24.18 6.79
CA SER A 15 8.29 23.56 6.84
C SER A 15 8.36 22.03 6.80
N ILE A 16 9.28 21.48 6.00
CA ILE A 16 9.51 20.03 5.93
C ILE A 16 10.06 19.50 7.25
N LEU A 17 11.05 20.19 7.83
CA LEU A 17 11.63 19.77 9.10
C LEU A 17 10.67 19.91 10.28
N ASP A 18 9.82 20.93 10.29
CA ASP A 18 8.79 21.12 11.31
C ASP A 18 7.73 20.00 11.25
N MET A 19 7.29 19.65 10.05
CA MET A 19 6.38 18.52 9.84
C MET A 19 7.03 17.20 10.25
N LEU A 20 8.29 16.98 9.87
CA LEU A 20 9.05 15.79 10.25
C LEU A 20 9.21 15.69 11.77
N LYS A 21 9.55 16.78 12.44
CA LYS A 21 9.64 16.84 13.89
C LYS A 21 8.31 16.51 14.58
N PHE A 22 7.22 17.07 14.07
CA PHE A 22 5.87 16.78 14.57
C PHE A 22 5.52 15.30 14.42
N ASP A 23 5.72 14.72 13.24
CA ASP A 23 5.45 13.32 12.97
C ASP A 23 6.32 12.39 13.84
N LEU A 24 7.63 12.65 13.93
CA LEU A 24 8.55 11.84 14.75
C LEU A 24 8.19 11.88 16.23
N ALA A 25 7.74 13.04 16.76
CA ALA A 25 7.28 13.16 18.13
C ALA A 25 6.06 12.26 18.41
N GLN A 26 5.16 12.11 17.44
CA GLN A 26 4.02 11.18 17.52
C GLN A 26 4.45 9.70 17.61
N HIS A 27 5.63 9.38 17.10
CA HIS A 27 6.26 8.06 17.19
C HIS A 27 7.22 7.90 18.39
N GLY A 28 7.20 8.85 19.32
CA GLY A 28 8.08 8.82 20.50
C GLY A 28 9.54 9.21 20.21
N VAL A 29 9.83 9.74 19.02
CA VAL A 29 11.18 10.14 18.61
C VAL A 29 11.34 11.65 18.79
N ASN A 30 11.78 12.07 19.98
CA ASN A 30 12.05 13.47 20.31
C ASN A 30 13.55 13.83 20.18
N ARG A 31 14.14 13.54 19.01
CA ARG A 31 15.58 13.72 18.81
C ARG A 31 15.93 14.84 17.84
N PHE A 32 14.93 15.57 17.34
CA PHE A 32 15.10 16.54 16.28
C PHE A 32 14.76 17.95 16.76
N HIS A 33 15.77 18.82 16.91
CA HIS A 33 15.61 20.22 17.33
C HIS A 33 16.18 21.15 16.27
N ILE A 34 15.42 22.15 15.86
CA ILE A 34 15.82 23.13 14.87
C ILE A 34 16.41 24.35 15.62
N PHE A 35 17.62 24.76 15.25
CA PHE A 35 18.34 25.83 15.93
C PHE A 35 18.39 27.12 15.11
N ARG A 36 18.64 27.04 13.81
CA ARG A 36 18.78 28.20 12.92
C ARG A 36 18.19 27.91 11.55
N ASN A 37 17.59 28.92 10.97
CA ASN A 37 17.09 28.93 9.61
C ASN A 37 17.72 30.12 8.85
N ASN A 38 18.37 29.83 7.72
CA ASN A 38 18.87 30.82 6.76
C ASN A 38 18.30 30.48 5.37
N GLY A 39 16.99 30.59 5.21
CA GLY A 39 16.29 30.21 3.97
C GLY A 39 16.29 28.68 3.75
N ASP A 40 16.93 28.23 2.67
CA ASP A 40 17.00 26.80 2.35
C ASP A 40 18.04 26.02 3.17
N ASN A 41 18.84 26.71 4.01
CA ASN A 41 19.79 26.11 4.94
C ASN A 41 19.26 26.13 6.37
N VAL A 42 19.03 24.95 6.94
CA VAL A 42 18.55 24.79 8.31
C VAL A 42 19.58 24.00 9.13
N GLN A 43 19.93 24.52 10.31
CA GLN A 43 20.82 23.85 11.26
C GLN A 43 20.02 23.20 12.39
N THR A 44 20.28 21.92 12.62
CA THR A 44 19.64 21.12 13.68
C THR A 44 20.70 20.37 14.49
N ASN A 45 20.28 19.80 15.62
CA ASN A 45 21.07 18.75 16.24
C ASN A 45 21.05 17.51 15.36
N CYS A 46 22.13 16.73 15.39
CA CYS A 46 22.17 15.48 14.61
C CYS A 46 21.25 14.42 15.24
N PRO A 47 20.29 13.88 14.49
CA PRO A 47 19.40 12.86 15.01
C PRO A 47 20.03 11.45 15.06
N PHE A 48 21.18 11.25 14.39
CA PHE A 48 21.80 9.95 14.19
C PHE A 48 22.86 9.61 15.23
N HIS A 49 23.42 10.57 15.95
CA HIS A 49 24.35 10.30 17.02
C HIS A 49 23.98 10.96 18.34
N LYS A 50 24.48 10.45 19.46
CA LYS A 50 24.16 10.90 20.84
C LYS A 50 22.65 11.02 21.11
N ASN A 51 21.83 10.24 20.41
CA ASN A 51 20.38 10.28 20.52
C ASN A 51 19.79 11.71 20.32
N GLY A 52 20.40 12.54 19.48
CA GLY A 52 19.98 13.92 19.26
C GLY A 52 20.25 14.85 20.45
N GLN A 53 21.01 14.45 21.45
CA GLN A 53 21.32 15.27 22.65
C GLN A 53 22.62 16.04 22.47
N GLU A 54 22.61 16.97 21.58
CA GLU A 54 23.75 17.89 21.36
C GLU A 54 23.47 19.27 21.96
N ARG A 55 24.52 19.88 22.52
CA ARG A 55 24.45 21.25 23.03
C ARG A 55 24.62 22.30 21.93
N LYS A 56 25.25 21.93 20.81
CA LYS A 56 25.47 22.80 19.65
C LYS A 56 24.99 22.08 18.39
N PRO A 57 24.32 22.76 17.47
CA PRO A 57 23.83 22.15 16.24
C PRO A 57 25.03 21.72 15.38
N SER A 58 25.05 20.45 14.98
CA SER A 58 26.10 19.88 14.12
C SER A 58 25.57 19.36 12.80
N PHE A 59 24.27 19.38 12.59
CA PHE A 59 23.63 18.85 11.40
C PHE A 59 23.03 19.96 10.56
N GLY A 60 23.44 20.00 9.28
CA GLY A 60 22.92 20.95 8.29
C GLY A 60 22.02 20.23 7.28
N VAL A 61 20.90 20.87 6.96
CA VAL A 61 19.97 20.45 5.90
C VAL A 61 19.87 21.59 4.91
N ASN A 62 20.20 21.33 3.64
CA ASN A 62 20.07 22.27 2.54
C ASN A 62 19.07 21.73 1.51
N GLY A 63 17.91 22.37 1.44
CA GLY A 63 16.83 21.95 0.53
C GLY A 63 17.03 22.38 -0.92
N GLU A 64 17.88 23.40 -1.20
CA GLU A 64 18.14 23.85 -2.56
C GLU A 64 18.93 22.79 -3.37
N ILE A 65 19.92 22.17 -2.71
CA ILE A 65 20.79 21.16 -3.32
C ILE A 65 20.47 19.73 -2.84
N ASP A 66 19.41 19.56 -2.07
CA ASP A 66 18.97 18.28 -1.50
C ASP A 66 20.12 17.54 -0.79
N LYS A 67 20.75 18.20 0.19
CA LYS A 67 21.85 17.62 0.96
C LYS A 67 21.73 17.84 2.44
N CYS A 68 21.99 16.77 3.18
CA CYS A 68 22.12 16.75 4.62
C CYS A 68 23.52 16.30 5.02
N HIS A 69 24.10 16.93 6.03
CA HIS A 69 25.43 16.56 6.51
C HIS A 69 25.60 16.86 8.01
N CYS A 70 26.19 15.90 8.72
CA CYS A 70 26.61 16.10 10.10
C CYS A 70 28.11 16.36 10.20
N PHE A 71 28.51 17.53 10.69
CA PHE A 71 29.90 17.93 10.88
C PHE A 71 30.57 17.23 12.07
N SER A 72 29.82 16.50 12.90
CA SER A 72 30.36 15.79 14.08
C SER A 72 30.56 14.29 13.84
N CYS A 73 29.59 13.58 13.23
CA CYS A 73 29.70 12.14 12.99
C CYS A 73 29.97 11.74 11.54
N GLY A 74 29.96 12.72 10.62
CA GLY A 74 30.22 12.47 9.20
C GLY A 74 29.03 11.90 8.42
N TRP A 75 27.87 11.73 9.05
CA TRP A 75 26.68 11.29 8.31
C TRP A 75 26.37 12.26 7.17
N ALA A 76 26.12 11.75 5.97
CA ALA A 76 25.79 12.54 4.79
C ALA A 76 24.79 11.78 3.92
N GLY A 77 23.84 12.52 3.33
CA GLY A 77 22.80 11.95 2.46
C GLY A 77 21.87 13.02 1.92
N THR A 78 20.80 12.59 1.25
CA THR A 78 19.69 13.46 0.80
C THR A 78 18.65 13.66 1.91
N ILE A 79 17.68 14.53 1.66
CA ILE A 79 16.55 14.74 2.60
C ILE A 79 15.71 13.47 2.67
N GLU A 80 15.49 12.78 1.56
CA GLU A 80 14.77 11.52 1.51
C GLU A 80 15.48 10.43 2.31
N GLU A 81 16.79 10.29 2.16
CA GLU A 81 17.60 9.32 2.92
C GLU A 81 17.56 9.63 4.41
N MET A 82 17.68 10.90 4.79
CA MET A 82 17.54 11.33 6.17
C MET A 82 16.17 10.94 6.75
N ILE A 83 15.09 11.22 6.03
CA ILE A 83 13.73 10.87 6.48
C ILE A 83 13.59 9.34 6.59
N SER A 84 14.03 8.58 5.59
CA SER A 84 13.98 7.12 5.61
C SER A 84 14.68 6.55 6.85
N GLU A 85 15.91 6.98 7.11
CA GLU A 85 16.71 6.47 8.20
C GLU A 85 16.17 6.88 9.59
N LEU A 86 15.55 8.05 9.70
CA LEU A 86 14.88 8.50 10.94
C LEU A 86 13.67 7.62 11.29
N TYR A 87 13.03 7.01 10.31
CA TYR A 87 11.97 6.03 10.48
C TYR A 87 12.48 4.59 10.54
N GLY A 88 13.81 4.37 10.49
CA GLY A 88 14.44 3.05 10.59
C GLY A 88 14.55 2.30 9.27
N TYR A 89 14.38 2.97 8.12
CA TYR A 89 14.51 2.36 6.79
C TYR A 89 15.92 2.55 6.24
N GLN A 90 16.46 1.51 5.60
CA GLN A 90 17.69 1.53 4.79
C GLN A 90 17.32 1.24 3.33
N ASP A 91 16.57 2.18 2.71
CA ASP A 91 15.92 2.00 1.41
C ASP A 91 16.34 3.05 0.38
N GLU A 92 17.51 3.68 0.56
CA GLU A 92 18.05 4.70 -0.33
C GLU A 92 17.08 5.88 -0.53
N GLY A 93 16.33 6.25 0.51
CA GLY A 93 15.45 7.40 0.50
C GLY A 93 14.05 7.16 -0.08
N LYS A 94 13.72 5.94 -0.49
CA LYS A 94 12.40 5.63 -1.09
C LYS A 94 11.23 5.96 -0.17
N PHE A 95 11.33 5.61 1.11
CA PHE A 95 10.33 6.00 2.11
C PHE A 95 10.26 7.53 2.26
N GLY A 96 11.40 8.17 2.40
CA GLY A 96 11.49 9.63 2.59
C GLY A 96 10.88 10.41 1.44
N LYS A 97 11.16 10.01 0.20
CA LYS A 97 10.55 10.58 -1.00
C LYS A 97 9.03 10.51 -0.95
N ARG A 98 8.47 9.35 -0.62
CA ARG A 98 7.02 9.19 -0.47
C ARG A 98 6.45 9.99 0.67
N TRP A 99 7.16 10.04 1.80
CA TRP A 99 6.76 10.86 2.94
C TRP A 99 6.60 12.32 2.53
N LEU A 100 7.52 12.85 1.71
CA LEU A 100 7.48 14.20 1.17
C LEU A 100 6.31 14.40 0.19
N ILE A 101 6.16 13.52 -0.78
CA ILE A 101 5.09 13.60 -1.80
C ILE A 101 3.70 13.54 -1.17
N LYS A 102 3.52 12.78 -0.10
CA LYS A 102 2.22 12.67 0.60
C LYS A 102 1.83 13.90 1.43
N ARG A 103 2.80 14.70 1.84
CA ARG A 103 2.57 15.82 2.78
C ARG A 103 2.63 17.19 2.15
N PHE A 104 3.26 17.31 1.02
CA PHE A 104 3.49 18.59 0.35
C PHE A 104 3.03 18.54 -1.09
N ASN A 105 2.64 19.70 -1.63
CA ASN A 105 2.31 19.82 -3.05
C ASN A 105 3.55 19.52 -3.89
N THR A 106 3.37 18.78 -4.97
CA THR A 106 4.42 18.37 -5.87
C THR A 106 4.16 18.84 -7.30
N VAL A 107 5.24 19.05 -8.05
CA VAL A 107 5.21 19.25 -9.49
C VAL A 107 6.17 18.23 -10.10
N GLU A 108 5.68 17.38 -10.97
CA GLU A 108 6.53 16.45 -11.72
C GLU A 108 7.39 17.20 -12.73
N ILE A 109 8.66 16.82 -12.83
CA ILE A 109 9.55 17.33 -13.86
C ILE A 109 9.33 16.42 -15.07
N GLU A 110 8.86 16.98 -16.19
CA GLU A 110 8.78 16.25 -17.46
C GLU A 110 10.18 15.75 -17.88
N THR A 111 10.49 14.52 -17.51
CA THR A 111 11.59 13.78 -18.12
C THR A 111 11.05 13.14 -19.39
N ARG A 112 11.80 13.24 -20.50
CA ARG A 112 11.41 12.65 -21.80
C ARG A 112 11.00 11.18 -21.61
N PRO A 113 9.86 10.74 -22.16
CA PRO A 113 9.33 9.41 -21.89
C PRO A 113 10.28 8.33 -22.39
N ASN A 114 10.60 7.39 -21.53
CA ASN A 114 11.24 6.14 -21.90
C ASN A 114 10.21 5.26 -22.62
N ILE A 115 10.52 4.75 -23.80
CA ILE A 115 9.59 4.10 -24.76
C ILE A 115 8.92 2.82 -24.18
N MET A 116 9.35 2.36 -22.99
CA MET A 116 8.76 1.17 -22.31
C MET A 116 7.57 1.48 -21.38
N GLU A 117 7.25 2.76 -21.07
CA GLU A 117 6.16 3.14 -20.15
C GLU A 117 4.75 3.16 -20.79
N GLY A 118 4.66 2.96 -22.10
CA GLY A 118 3.40 3.13 -22.84
C GLY A 118 2.28 2.14 -22.52
N PHE A 119 2.53 1.05 -21.78
CA PHE A 119 1.53 0.02 -21.51
C PHE A 119 0.94 0.08 -20.08
N HIS A 120 1.69 0.56 -19.10
CA HIS A 120 1.23 0.66 -17.71
C HIS A 120 0.52 1.98 -17.38
N GLY A 121 0.93 3.10 -17.98
CA GLY A 121 0.36 4.42 -17.72
C GLY A 121 -1.13 4.55 -18.07
N ARG A 122 -1.62 3.83 -19.08
CA ARG A 122 -3.04 3.91 -19.49
C ARG A 122 -4.02 3.28 -18.49
N GLN A 123 -3.60 2.27 -17.73
CA GLN A 123 -4.44 1.65 -16.69
C GLN A 123 -4.49 2.50 -15.41
N ILE A 124 -3.38 3.16 -15.07
CA ILE A 124 -3.30 4.05 -13.90
C ILE A 124 -4.11 5.34 -14.15
N ASP A 125 -4.05 5.89 -15.36
CA ASP A 125 -4.83 7.09 -15.73
C ASP A 125 -6.34 6.83 -15.82
N ALA A 126 -6.76 5.63 -16.21
CA ALA A 126 -8.17 5.24 -16.17
C ALA A 126 -8.65 5.12 -14.70
N TYR A 127 -7.86 4.49 -13.83
CA TYR A 127 -8.15 4.35 -12.42
C TYR A 127 -8.23 5.71 -11.69
N ASN A 128 -7.31 6.64 -11.98
CA ASN A 128 -7.30 7.98 -11.39
C ASN A 128 -8.42 8.86 -11.95
N ARG A 129 -8.85 8.68 -13.21
CA ARG A 129 -10.02 9.36 -13.78
C ARG A 129 -11.32 8.91 -13.12
N ASP A 130 -11.53 7.60 -12.95
CA ASP A 130 -12.69 7.06 -12.24
C ASP A 130 -12.76 7.55 -10.79
N ARG A 131 -11.60 7.70 -10.12
CA ARG A 131 -11.52 8.23 -8.76
C ARG A 131 -11.89 9.73 -8.69
N ASN A 132 -11.42 10.54 -9.65
CA ASN A 132 -11.73 11.97 -9.72
C ASN A 132 -13.17 12.24 -10.16
N ASP A 133 -13.74 11.43 -11.04
CA ASP A 133 -15.13 11.57 -11.47
C ASP A 133 -16.11 11.13 -10.37
N ASN A 134 -15.77 10.11 -9.58
CA ASN A 134 -16.52 9.74 -8.38
C ASN A 134 -16.47 10.80 -7.28
N ILE A 135 -15.38 11.56 -7.15
CA ILE A 135 -15.27 12.69 -6.21
C ILE A 135 -16.14 13.88 -6.70
N ARG A 136 -16.28 14.09 -8.01
CA ARG A 136 -17.08 15.19 -8.57
C ARG A 136 -18.58 14.88 -8.64
N SER A 137 -18.98 13.62 -8.76
CA SER A 137 -20.38 13.19 -8.76
C SER A 137 -20.97 12.99 -7.36
N GLY A 138 -20.17 12.98 -6.30
CA GLY A 138 -20.56 12.74 -4.90
C GLY A 138 -21.24 13.92 -4.19
N ALA A 139 -21.67 14.97 -4.90
CA ALA A 139 -22.38 16.12 -4.34
C ALA A 139 -23.90 15.99 -4.44
N ASN A 140 -24.48 14.81 -4.12
CA ASN A 140 -25.91 14.71 -3.82
C ASN A 140 -26.15 13.82 -2.60
N ASN A 141 -26.58 14.46 -1.51
CA ASN A 141 -27.04 13.88 -0.27
C ASN A 141 -28.28 13.00 -0.51
N SER A 142 -28.11 11.69 -0.51
CA SER A 142 -29.08 10.72 -0.01
C SER A 142 -28.54 9.30 -0.22
N ASP A 143 -28.44 8.49 0.83
CA ASP A 143 -28.03 7.09 0.96
C ASP A 143 -26.60 6.81 1.47
N SER A 144 -26.17 7.49 2.53
CA SER A 144 -24.91 7.18 3.22
C SER A 144 -25.06 6.24 4.44
N ALA A 145 -26.14 5.50 4.55
CA ALA A 145 -26.30 4.51 5.62
C ALA A 145 -25.49 3.24 5.29
N GLY A 146 -24.27 3.14 5.80
CA GLY A 146 -23.51 1.88 5.85
C GLY A 146 -22.18 1.82 5.09
N TYR A 147 -21.77 2.85 4.33
CA TYR A 147 -20.50 2.87 3.62
C TYR A 147 -19.49 3.81 4.29
N ILE A 148 -18.20 3.43 4.23
CA ILE A 148 -17.09 4.28 4.69
C ILE A 148 -16.70 5.21 3.55
N ARG A 149 -16.71 6.52 3.80
CA ARG A 149 -16.30 7.53 2.82
C ARG A 149 -14.78 7.50 2.61
N GLU A 150 -14.31 7.84 1.41
CA GLU A 150 -12.88 7.85 1.08
C GLU A 150 -12.06 8.73 2.04
N GLN A 151 -12.60 9.90 2.43
CA GLN A 151 -11.94 10.79 3.40
C GLN A 151 -11.75 10.14 4.79
N GLU A 152 -12.60 9.17 5.15
CA GLU A 152 -12.46 8.45 6.41
C GLU A 152 -11.32 7.43 6.39
N LEU A 153 -10.83 7.06 5.20
CA LEU A 153 -9.65 6.20 5.03
C LEU A 153 -8.34 6.98 5.23
N ASP A 154 -8.37 8.32 5.13
CA ASP A 154 -7.17 9.16 5.28
C ASP A 154 -6.49 8.97 6.64
N LYS A 155 -7.24 8.66 7.68
CA LYS A 155 -6.71 8.35 9.01
C LYS A 155 -5.83 7.09 9.06
N TYR A 156 -5.90 6.22 8.06
CA TYR A 156 -5.10 5.00 7.95
C TYR A 156 -3.92 5.13 6.98
N ARG A 157 -3.72 6.27 6.33
CA ARG A 157 -2.65 6.49 5.34
C ARG A 157 -1.28 6.61 5.98
N TYR A 158 -0.91 5.61 6.78
CA TYR A 158 0.41 5.44 7.35
C TYR A 158 1.03 4.15 6.85
N ILE A 159 2.36 4.15 6.72
CA ILE A 159 3.14 2.98 6.33
C ILE A 159 3.81 2.41 7.58
N HIS A 160 3.73 1.09 7.73
CA HIS A 160 4.40 0.36 8.80
C HIS A 160 5.42 -0.61 8.22
N PRO A 161 6.63 -0.80 8.82
CA PRO A 161 7.68 -1.70 8.32
C PRO A 161 7.19 -3.11 7.99
N TYR A 162 6.30 -3.64 8.80
CA TYR A 162 5.71 -4.96 8.61
C TYR A 162 5.04 -5.16 7.24
N MET A 163 4.59 -4.09 6.57
CA MET A 163 4.06 -4.18 5.20
C MET A 163 5.13 -4.70 4.23
N TYR A 164 6.35 -4.17 4.36
CA TYR A 164 7.49 -4.58 3.53
C TYR A 164 8.02 -5.95 3.92
N GLU A 165 8.05 -6.28 5.22
CA GLU A 165 8.37 -7.64 5.69
C GLU A 165 7.42 -8.68 5.09
N ARG A 166 6.15 -8.29 4.85
CA ARG A 166 5.17 -9.12 4.15
C ARG A 166 5.21 -8.98 2.62
N GLY A 167 6.26 -8.37 2.08
CA GLY A 167 6.53 -8.29 0.66
C GLY A 167 5.66 -7.29 -0.12
N LEU A 168 4.89 -6.40 0.56
CA LEU A 168 4.16 -5.35 -0.11
C LEU A 168 5.15 -4.29 -0.61
N THR A 169 4.94 -3.83 -1.84
CA THR A 169 5.67 -2.72 -2.44
C THR A 169 4.86 -1.44 -2.28
N ASP A 170 5.50 -0.31 -2.50
CA ASP A 170 4.85 1.00 -2.47
C ASP A 170 3.71 1.11 -3.46
N GLU A 171 3.94 0.60 -4.68
CA GLU A 171 2.93 0.55 -5.73
C GLU A 171 1.69 -0.23 -5.26
N ILE A 172 1.89 -1.38 -4.62
CA ILE A 172 0.80 -2.18 -4.08
C ILE A 172 0.10 -1.47 -2.92
N ILE A 173 0.86 -0.88 -2.00
CA ILE A 173 0.31 -0.14 -0.87
C ILE A 173 -0.58 1.01 -1.36
N GLU A 174 -0.10 1.77 -2.33
CA GLU A 174 -0.83 2.91 -2.88
C GLU A 174 -2.02 2.48 -3.74
N ARG A 175 -1.81 1.53 -4.66
CA ARG A 175 -2.84 1.04 -5.59
C ARG A 175 -4.04 0.41 -4.90
N PHE A 176 -3.85 -0.15 -3.72
CA PHE A 176 -4.89 -0.88 -2.97
C PHE A 176 -5.31 -0.17 -1.68
N ASP A 177 -4.91 1.09 -1.48
CA ASP A 177 -5.21 1.92 -0.29
C ASP A 177 -4.82 1.22 1.02
N ILE A 178 -3.73 0.45 1.02
CA ILE A 178 -3.25 -0.22 2.23
C ILE A 178 -2.70 0.83 3.20
N GLY A 179 -3.09 0.73 4.45
CA GLY A 179 -2.70 1.68 5.47
C GLY A 179 -2.39 1.03 6.81
N TYR A 180 -2.23 1.83 7.84
CA TYR A 180 -1.96 1.37 9.19
C TYR A 180 -2.81 2.11 10.22
N ASP A 181 -3.52 1.35 11.04
CA ASP A 181 -4.26 1.84 12.21
C ASP A 181 -3.30 1.89 13.40
N ARG A 182 -2.90 3.10 13.80
CA ARG A 182 -1.95 3.30 14.90
C ARG A 182 -2.52 2.92 16.26
N GLU A 183 -3.83 3.09 16.44
CA GLU A 183 -4.48 2.80 17.73
C GLU A 183 -4.59 1.30 17.95
N ARG A 184 -4.89 0.55 16.87
CA ARG A 184 -5.03 -0.91 16.92
C ARG A 184 -3.76 -1.67 16.60
N GLU A 185 -2.75 -0.97 16.10
CA GLU A 185 -1.50 -1.57 15.61
C GLU A 185 -1.78 -2.66 14.56
N GLU A 186 -2.59 -2.29 13.56
CA GLU A 186 -3.04 -3.18 12.50
C GLU A 186 -2.74 -2.59 11.13
N ILE A 187 -2.26 -3.40 10.18
CA ILE A 187 -2.30 -3.06 8.77
C ILE A 187 -3.75 -3.11 8.31
N THR A 188 -4.18 -2.09 7.59
CA THR A 188 -5.57 -1.93 7.17
C THR A 188 -5.75 -2.22 5.68
N PHE A 189 -6.86 -2.90 5.37
CA PHE A 189 -7.25 -3.27 4.01
C PHE A 189 -8.69 -2.79 3.79
N PRO A 190 -8.92 -1.72 3.01
CA PRO A 190 -10.26 -1.31 2.63
C PRO A 190 -10.92 -2.38 1.76
N VAL A 191 -12.08 -2.85 2.16
CA VAL A 191 -12.86 -3.85 1.45
C VAL A 191 -14.04 -3.18 0.77
N ARG A 192 -14.15 -3.35 -0.54
CA ARG A 192 -15.13 -2.66 -1.38
C ARG A 192 -16.15 -3.63 -1.96
N ASP A 193 -17.38 -3.14 -2.15
CA ASP A 193 -18.42 -3.87 -2.89
C ASP A 193 -18.15 -3.85 -4.40
N LEU A 194 -19.05 -4.40 -5.21
CA LEU A 194 -18.88 -4.46 -6.67
C LEU A 194 -18.97 -3.09 -7.35
N GLU A 195 -19.55 -2.10 -6.70
CA GLU A 195 -19.62 -0.71 -7.14
C GLU A 195 -18.39 0.11 -6.70
N GLY A 196 -17.44 -0.52 -6.01
CA GLY A 196 -16.19 0.12 -5.56
C GLY A 196 -16.33 0.91 -4.25
N ARG A 197 -17.49 0.90 -3.58
CA ARG A 197 -17.73 1.63 -2.32
C ARG A 197 -17.12 0.86 -1.15
N CYS A 198 -16.43 1.54 -0.24
CA CYS A 198 -15.83 0.88 0.92
C CYS A 198 -16.90 0.45 1.94
N VAL A 199 -17.02 -0.87 2.14
CA VAL A 199 -18.00 -1.48 3.05
C VAL A 199 -17.45 -1.56 4.48
N PHE A 200 -16.20 -1.95 4.61
CA PHE A 200 -15.47 -2.00 5.88
C PHE A 200 -13.96 -1.97 5.66
N VAL A 201 -13.23 -1.71 6.73
CA VAL A 201 -11.77 -1.81 6.77
C VAL A 201 -11.39 -3.03 7.60
N ALA A 202 -10.77 -4.01 6.96
CA ALA A 202 -10.16 -5.15 7.63
C ALA A 202 -8.83 -4.74 8.27
N GLY A 203 -8.43 -5.41 9.34
CA GLY A 203 -7.18 -5.15 10.04
C GLY A 203 -6.36 -6.42 10.24
N ARG A 204 -5.05 -6.37 10.06
CA ARG A 204 -4.11 -7.40 10.42
C ARG A 204 -3.16 -6.89 11.49
N SER A 205 -3.15 -7.54 12.65
CA SER A 205 -2.21 -7.20 13.72
C SER A 205 -0.76 -7.34 13.25
N VAL A 206 0.07 -6.33 13.59
CA VAL A 206 1.52 -6.42 13.35
C VAL A 206 2.25 -7.25 14.41
N LYS A 207 1.57 -7.56 15.54
CA LYS A 207 2.12 -8.30 16.67
C LYS A 207 1.76 -9.80 16.66
N SER A 208 0.75 -10.18 15.87
CA SER A 208 0.23 -11.56 15.87
C SER A 208 -0.34 -11.93 14.50
N LYS A 209 -0.74 -13.20 14.32
CA LYS A 209 -1.43 -13.67 13.11
C LYS A 209 -2.93 -13.29 13.09
N PHE A 210 -3.40 -12.46 14.02
CA PHE A 210 -4.82 -12.09 14.11
C PHE A 210 -5.25 -11.17 12.97
N PHE A 211 -6.39 -11.51 12.39
CA PHE A 211 -7.12 -10.69 11.42
C PHE A 211 -8.45 -10.25 12.01
N ARG A 212 -8.69 -8.94 11.98
CA ARG A 212 -9.97 -8.34 12.35
C ARG A 212 -10.84 -8.21 11.11
N LEU A 213 -11.92 -8.97 11.10
CA LEU A 213 -13.00 -8.86 10.13
C LEU A 213 -14.30 -8.56 10.87
N PRO A 214 -15.23 -7.79 10.29
CA PRO A 214 -16.53 -7.57 10.92
C PRO A 214 -17.26 -8.90 11.06
N LYS A 215 -17.95 -9.05 12.21
CA LYS A 215 -18.89 -10.13 12.44
C LYS A 215 -20.24 -9.74 11.81
N ASP A 216 -21.02 -10.72 11.38
CA ASP A 216 -22.39 -10.53 10.88
C ASP A 216 -22.54 -9.56 9.68
N THR A 217 -21.47 -9.34 8.93
CA THR A 217 -21.49 -8.54 7.69
C THR A 217 -21.26 -9.46 6.50
N ASP A 218 -22.08 -9.28 5.46
CA ASP A 218 -21.87 -9.91 4.17
C ASP A 218 -20.51 -9.48 3.62
N LYS A 219 -19.55 -10.40 3.57
CA LYS A 219 -18.21 -10.14 3.06
C LYS A 219 -18.25 -10.19 1.54
N PRO A 220 -17.95 -9.07 0.83
CA PRO A 220 -17.76 -9.12 -0.61
C PRO A 220 -16.47 -9.88 -0.96
N LEU A 221 -16.17 -10.02 -2.25
CA LEU A 221 -14.85 -10.47 -2.70
C LEU A 221 -13.86 -9.30 -2.61
N TYR A 222 -12.75 -9.48 -1.90
CA TYR A 222 -11.71 -8.47 -1.88
C TYR A 222 -11.14 -8.28 -3.30
N GLN A 223 -11.13 -7.05 -3.79
CA GLN A 223 -10.81 -6.66 -5.17
C GLN A 223 -11.81 -7.17 -6.24
N GLY A 224 -12.98 -7.68 -5.85
CA GLY A 224 -13.97 -8.19 -6.80
C GLY A 224 -14.51 -7.14 -7.77
N TYR A 225 -14.62 -5.88 -7.36
CA TYR A 225 -15.11 -4.78 -8.20
C TYR A 225 -14.25 -4.52 -9.44
N ARG A 226 -12.96 -4.90 -9.42
CA ARG A 226 -12.04 -4.73 -10.56
C ARG A 226 -12.32 -5.68 -11.73
N PHE A 227 -13.24 -6.63 -11.56
CA PHE A 227 -13.57 -7.65 -12.53
C PHE A 227 -14.95 -7.48 -13.14
N THR A 228 -15.67 -6.40 -12.82
CA THR A 228 -17.06 -6.19 -13.25
C THR A 228 -17.19 -5.77 -14.71
N ASP A 229 -16.19 -5.11 -15.27
CA ASP A 229 -16.15 -4.59 -16.64
C ASP A 229 -15.71 -5.60 -17.71
N GLY A 230 -15.24 -6.80 -17.29
CA GLY A 230 -14.74 -7.84 -18.18
C GLY A 230 -13.36 -7.59 -18.79
N SER A 231 -12.59 -6.63 -18.28
CA SER A 231 -11.20 -6.36 -18.68
C SER A 231 -10.29 -7.56 -18.41
N TYR A 232 -10.56 -8.29 -17.32
CA TYR A 232 -9.81 -9.49 -16.95
C TYR A 232 -10.54 -10.76 -17.34
N LYS A 233 -9.90 -11.61 -18.17
CA LYS A 233 -10.47 -12.88 -18.61
C LYS A 233 -10.20 -14.04 -17.67
N TYR A 234 -9.18 -13.93 -16.84
CA TYR A 234 -8.83 -14.89 -15.79
C TYR A 234 -8.57 -14.17 -14.47
N CYS A 235 -8.65 -14.93 -13.37
CA CYS A 235 -8.42 -14.41 -12.04
C CYS A 235 -7.89 -15.50 -11.10
N TYR A 236 -6.88 -15.15 -10.31
CA TYR A 236 -6.46 -15.98 -9.19
C TYR A 236 -7.41 -15.79 -8.02
N ILE A 237 -7.81 -16.88 -7.38
CA ILE A 237 -8.67 -16.87 -6.19
C ILE A 237 -7.84 -17.31 -5.00
N THR A 238 -7.70 -16.42 -4.01
CA THR A 238 -6.92 -16.66 -2.79
C THR A 238 -7.79 -16.61 -1.54
N GLU A 239 -7.28 -17.10 -0.40
CA GLU A 239 -7.97 -16.97 0.89
C GLU A 239 -7.71 -15.62 1.53
N SER A 240 -6.47 -15.14 1.49
CA SER A 240 -6.00 -14.00 2.26
C SER A 240 -5.77 -12.75 1.42
N PHE A 241 -5.81 -11.58 2.08
CA PHE A 241 -5.47 -10.29 1.48
C PHE A 241 -4.04 -10.28 0.94
N LEU A 242 -3.08 -10.80 1.73
CA LEU A 242 -1.67 -10.77 1.37
C LEU A 242 -1.36 -11.63 0.14
N ASN A 243 -1.94 -12.83 0.05
CA ASN A 243 -1.79 -13.68 -1.13
C ASN A 243 -2.37 -13.00 -2.39
N CYS A 244 -3.54 -12.35 -2.25
CA CYS A 244 -4.14 -11.57 -3.33
C CYS A 244 -3.24 -10.43 -3.78
N LEU A 245 -2.71 -9.65 -2.84
CA LEU A 245 -1.83 -8.51 -3.14
C LEU A 245 -0.49 -8.97 -3.72
N THR A 246 0.04 -10.11 -3.28
CA THR A 246 1.24 -10.72 -3.88
C THR A 246 0.98 -11.12 -5.33
N CYS A 247 -0.17 -11.69 -5.65
CA CYS A 247 -0.53 -11.93 -7.06
C CYS A 247 -0.50 -10.63 -7.87
N TRP A 248 -1.13 -9.56 -7.39
CA TRP A 248 -1.14 -8.26 -8.07
C TRP A 248 0.26 -7.64 -8.21
N LYS A 249 1.14 -7.83 -7.25
CA LYS A 249 2.55 -7.40 -7.32
C LYS A 249 3.28 -7.98 -8.53
N TYR A 250 2.92 -9.20 -8.93
CA TYR A 250 3.51 -9.91 -10.06
C TYR A 250 2.57 -9.96 -11.28
N ASP A 251 1.71 -8.96 -11.46
CA ASP A 251 0.80 -8.80 -12.60
C ASP A 251 -0.16 -9.98 -12.82
N LYS A 252 -0.53 -10.66 -11.74
CA LYS A 252 -1.56 -11.70 -11.75
C LYS A 252 -2.85 -11.15 -11.13
N PRO A 253 -3.88 -10.85 -11.95
CA PRO A 253 -5.15 -10.35 -11.42
C PRO A 253 -5.76 -11.34 -10.44
N ALA A 254 -6.13 -10.88 -9.24
CA ALA A 254 -6.55 -11.74 -8.16
C ALA A 254 -7.68 -11.15 -7.32
N MET A 255 -8.46 -12.02 -6.71
CA MET A 255 -9.47 -11.72 -5.67
C MET A 255 -9.21 -12.57 -4.43
N ALA A 256 -9.57 -12.06 -3.24
CA ALA A 256 -9.56 -12.89 -2.04
C ALA A 256 -10.97 -13.12 -1.48
N MET A 257 -11.20 -14.35 -0.99
CA MET A 257 -12.46 -14.76 -0.37
C MET A 257 -12.52 -14.39 1.11
N MET A 258 -11.39 -13.97 1.71
CA MET A 258 -11.29 -13.60 3.13
C MET A 258 -11.76 -14.76 4.05
N GLY A 259 -11.27 -15.95 3.78
CA GLY A 259 -11.59 -17.24 4.39
C GLY A 259 -12.13 -18.23 3.38
N THR A 260 -12.93 -19.20 3.81
CA THR A 260 -13.38 -20.33 2.99
C THR A 260 -14.57 -20.03 2.05
N GLY A 261 -14.97 -18.76 1.96
CA GLY A 261 -16.08 -18.32 1.12
C GLY A 261 -17.47 -18.48 1.72
N ASN A 262 -18.41 -17.68 1.20
CA ASN A 262 -19.82 -17.72 1.56
C ASN A 262 -20.72 -17.81 0.31
N LYS A 263 -22.01 -18.08 0.49
CA LYS A 263 -22.98 -18.26 -0.60
C LYS A 263 -23.01 -17.04 -1.55
N LYS A 264 -23.03 -15.84 -1.00
CA LYS A 264 -23.09 -14.59 -1.78
C LYS A 264 -21.84 -14.38 -2.65
N GLN A 265 -20.66 -14.72 -2.13
CA GLN A 265 -19.42 -14.66 -2.90
C GLN A 265 -19.46 -15.62 -4.10
N TYR A 266 -19.97 -16.85 -3.93
CA TYR A 266 -20.13 -17.79 -5.04
C TYR A 266 -21.15 -17.31 -6.08
N GLU A 267 -22.26 -16.69 -5.65
CA GLU A 267 -23.22 -16.08 -6.57
C GLU A 267 -22.58 -14.95 -7.39
N ILE A 268 -21.72 -14.13 -6.77
CA ILE A 268 -20.94 -13.08 -7.45
C ILE A 268 -19.98 -13.71 -8.48
N LEU A 269 -19.19 -14.70 -8.07
CA LEU A 269 -18.23 -15.38 -8.94
C LEU A 269 -18.87 -15.98 -10.19
N ASN A 270 -20.08 -16.53 -10.04
CA ASN A 270 -20.85 -17.06 -11.18
C ASN A 270 -21.28 -15.98 -12.18
N LYS A 271 -21.53 -14.74 -11.69
CA LYS A 271 -22.03 -13.62 -12.51
C LYS A 271 -20.93 -12.78 -13.14
N LEU A 272 -19.73 -12.72 -12.53
CA LEU A 272 -18.61 -11.93 -13.04
C LEU A 272 -18.24 -12.36 -14.47
N PRO A 273 -17.86 -11.44 -15.38
CA PRO A 273 -17.48 -11.72 -16.75
C PRO A 273 -16.06 -12.32 -16.88
N VAL A 274 -15.59 -13.02 -15.85
CA VAL A 274 -14.35 -13.79 -15.81
C VAL A 274 -14.62 -15.17 -16.42
N ARG A 275 -13.75 -15.65 -17.29
CA ARG A 275 -13.88 -16.96 -17.94
C ARG A 275 -13.15 -18.07 -17.20
N GLU A 276 -12.05 -17.75 -16.57
CA GLU A 276 -11.15 -18.71 -15.93
C GLU A 276 -10.80 -18.29 -14.51
N TYR A 277 -10.94 -19.20 -13.56
CA TYR A 277 -10.47 -19.06 -12.20
C TYR A 277 -9.30 -20.00 -11.94
N ILE A 278 -8.22 -19.47 -11.37
CA ILE A 278 -7.05 -20.23 -10.92
C ILE A 278 -7.10 -20.24 -9.40
N LEU A 279 -7.46 -21.39 -8.83
CA LEU A 279 -7.56 -21.54 -7.39
C LEU A 279 -6.15 -21.58 -6.79
N ALA A 280 -5.88 -20.66 -5.92
CA ALA A 280 -4.59 -20.47 -5.24
C ALA A 280 -4.82 -20.35 -3.73
N PHE A 281 -5.59 -21.30 -3.19
CA PHE A 281 -5.81 -21.46 -1.75
C PHE A 281 -4.55 -21.99 -1.07
N ASP A 282 -4.46 -21.81 0.23
CA ASP A 282 -3.29 -22.22 1.00
C ASP A 282 -3.03 -23.76 0.89
N PRO A 283 -1.79 -24.22 0.88
CA PRO A 283 -1.45 -25.63 0.64
C PRO A 283 -1.68 -26.51 1.89
N ASP A 284 -2.80 -26.33 2.57
CA ASP A 284 -3.19 -27.05 3.77
C ASP A 284 -4.54 -27.77 3.61
N GLU A 285 -5.05 -28.41 4.66
CA GLU A 285 -6.32 -29.10 4.64
C GLU A 285 -7.51 -28.13 4.44
N ALA A 286 -7.43 -26.92 4.99
CA ALA A 286 -8.47 -25.92 4.85
C ALA A 286 -8.58 -25.43 3.41
N GLY A 287 -7.43 -25.18 2.74
CA GLY A 287 -7.35 -24.80 1.34
C GLY A 287 -7.87 -25.90 0.40
N ARG A 288 -7.56 -27.18 0.68
CA ARG A 288 -8.15 -28.30 -0.09
C ARG A 288 -9.67 -28.34 0.01
N LYS A 289 -10.21 -28.16 1.22
CA LYS A 289 -11.68 -28.08 1.43
C LYS A 289 -12.28 -26.85 0.75
N ALA A 290 -11.56 -25.74 0.71
CA ALA A 290 -11.98 -24.53 0.00
C ALA A 290 -12.03 -24.76 -1.51
N THR A 291 -11.03 -25.45 -2.09
CA THR A 291 -10.98 -25.88 -3.50
C THR A 291 -12.21 -26.75 -3.86
N GLU A 292 -12.48 -27.79 -3.09
CA GLU A 292 -13.65 -28.66 -3.32
C GLU A 292 -14.97 -27.88 -3.24
N ARG A 293 -15.11 -27.01 -2.25
CA ARG A 293 -16.28 -26.16 -2.08
C ARG A 293 -16.43 -25.19 -3.26
N PHE A 294 -15.35 -24.60 -3.74
CA PHE A 294 -15.35 -23.70 -4.89
C PHE A 294 -15.83 -24.44 -6.15
N ARG A 295 -15.26 -25.62 -6.47
CA ARG A 295 -15.66 -26.44 -7.61
C ARG A 295 -17.13 -26.85 -7.55
N LYS A 296 -17.68 -27.05 -6.35
CA LYS A 296 -19.09 -27.41 -6.13
C LYS A 296 -20.08 -26.26 -6.35
N ASN A 297 -19.63 -25.00 -6.15
CA ASN A 297 -20.54 -23.84 -6.13
C ASN A 297 -20.35 -22.88 -7.32
N VAL A 298 -19.24 -23.00 -8.08
CA VAL A 298 -18.97 -22.17 -9.25
C VAL A 298 -19.15 -22.98 -10.52
N HIS A 299 -20.00 -22.49 -11.42
CA HIS A 299 -20.42 -23.20 -12.63
C HIS A 299 -20.20 -22.34 -13.87
N GLY A 300 -20.05 -22.99 -15.03
CA GLY A 300 -19.91 -22.31 -16.33
C GLY A 300 -18.57 -21.55 -16.50
N LYS A 301 -17.57 -21.89 -15.68
CA LYS A 301 -16.23 -21.30 -15.70
C LYS A 301 -15.18 -22.40 -15.88
N ILE A 302 -14.05 -22.04 -16.46
CA ILE A 302 -12.85 -22.87 -16.45
C ILE A 302 -12.24 -22.73 -15.05
N ILE A 303 -12.05 -23.84 -14.34
CA ILE A 303 -11.46 -23.86 -13.00
C ILE A 303 -10.15 -24.63 -13.06
N LYS A 304 -9.06 -23.93 -12.80
CA LYS A 304 -7.71 -24.48 -12.66
C LYS A 304 -7.24 -24.36 -11.22
N GLU A 305 -6.17 -25.03 -10.88
CA GLU A 305 -5.59 -25.04 -9.54
C GLU A 305 -4.08 -24.80 -9.62
N LEU A 306 -3.57 -23.94 -8.74
CA LEU A 306 -2.14 -23.73 -8.55
C LEU A 306 -1.60 -24.86 -7.67
N VAL A 307 -0.63 -25.60 -8.17
CA VAL A 307 0.02 -26.70 -7.43
C VAL A 307 1.31 -26.17 -6.82
N TYR A 308 1.31 -26.05 -5.51
CA TYR A 308 2.48 -25.62 -4.76
C TYR A 308 3.57 -26.70 -4.75
N THR A 309 4.82 -26.27 -4.74
CA THR A 309 5.99 -27.17 -4.67
C THR A 309 6.33 -27.57 -3.24
N ASP A 310 5.85 -26.81 -2.26
CA ASP A 310 6.03 -27.01 -0.83
C ASP A 310 4.83 -26.44 -0.04
N ASN A 311 4.95 -26.33 1.29
CA ASN A 311 3.88 -25.88 2.17
C ASN A 311 3.83 -24.34 2.35
N ARG A 312 4.59 -23.55 1.58
CA ARG A 312 4.53 -22.09 1.60
C ARG A 312 3.36 -21.61 0.77
N ASP A 313 2.66 -20.60 1.27
CA ASP A 313 1.62 -19.90 0.51
C ASP A 313 2.21 -18.89 -0.50
N ILE A 314 1.38 -18.25 -1.30
CA ILE A 314 1.82 -17.25 -2.31
C ILE A 314 2.61 -16.11 -1.68
N ASN A 315 2.18 -15.62 -0.51
CA ASN A 315 2.88 -14.51 0.13
C ASN A 315 4.26 -14.91 0.66
N ASP A 316 4.43 -16.15 1.11
CA ASP A 316 5.72 -16.67 1.56
C ASP A 316 6.64 -17.05 0.37
N LEU A 317 6.06 -17.50 -0.75
CA LEU A 317 6.79 -17.81 -1.99
C LEU A 317 7.27 -16.55 -2.74
N GLN A 318 6.53 -15.45 -2.64
CA GLN A 318 6.78 -14.25 -3.45
C GLN A 318 6.89 -14.59 -4.95
N GLU A 319 7.93 -14.17 -5.66
CA GLU A 319 8.13 -14.43 -7.08
C GLU A 319 8.18 -15.93 -7.44
N GLU A 320 8.62 -16.78 -6.51
CA GLU A 320 8.73 -18.23 -6.74
C GLU A 320 7.40 -18.86 -7.12
N PHE A 321 6.25 -18.32 -6.69
CA PHE A 321 4.94 -18.88 -7.03
C PHE A 321 4.65 -18.88 -8.54
N LEU A 322 5.33 -18.04 -9.33
CA LEU A 322 5.21 -18.01 -10.78
C LEU A 322 5.71 -19.29 -11.44
N ASN A 323 6.55 -20.06 -10.74
CA ASN A 323 7.09 -21.35 -11.21
C ASN A 323 6.16 -22.52 -10.84
N CYS A 324 5.12 -22.30 -10.04
CA CYS A 324 4.15 -23.31 -9.68
C CYS A 324 3.34 -23.76 -10.91
N LYS A 325 3.05 -25.06 -10.98
CA LYS A 325 2.24 -25.61 -12.07
C LYS A 325 0.78 -25.21 -11.89
N ILE A 326 0.11 -24.96 -13.01
CA ILE A 326 -1.35 -24.75 -13.04
C ILE A 326 -1.96 -25.98 -13.75
N ILE A 327 -2.87 -26.66 -13.07
CA ILE A 327 -3.56 -27.86 -13.57
C ILE A 327 -5.08 -27.65 -13.62
N PHE A 328 -5.81 -28.52 -14.33
CA PHE A 328 -7.29 -28.53 -14.38
C PHE A 328 -7.91 -29.20 -13.16
#